data_15f5f2d2e5d332c351bff6d0bde3d0f3
#
_entry.id   15f5f2d2e5d332c351bff6d0bde3d0f3
#
_cell.length_a   1.000
_cell.length_b   1.000
_cell.length_c   1.000
_cell.angle_alpha   90.00
_cell.angle_beta   90.00
_cell.angle_gamma   90.00
#
_symmetry.space_group_name_H-M   'P 1'
#
loop_
_entity.id
_entity.type
_entity.pdbx_description
1 polymer ?
#
loop_
_entity_poly.entity_id
_entity_poly.type
_entity_poly.pdbx_seq_one_letter_code
_entity_poly.pdbx_strand_id
1 'polypeptide(L)' 'MFIDKVQAVENKFIDLEQRISDPSVIARQDEWQKLTKEHASLAPIIETFRKYKDVSATDRKSVV' A
#
# COMPACT_ATOMS: atom_id res chain seq x y z
N MET A 1 5.25 -14.93 11.19
CA MET A 1 5.38 -14.14 12.39
C MET A 1 5.35 -12.67 12.08
N PHE A 2 6.39 -11.95 12.43
CA PHE A 2 6.42 -10.52 12.22
C PHE A 2 6.31 -10.19 10.72
N ILE A 3 7.07 -10.92 9.93
CA ILE A 3 7.09 -10.72 8.48
C ILE A 3 5.73 -11.03 7.86
N ASP A 4 5.04 -12.01 8.43
CA ASP A 4 3.74 -12.40 7.90
C ASP A 4 2.73 -11.27 8.00
N LYS A 5 2.77 -10.53 9.11
CA LYS A 5 1.84 -9.43 9.29
C LYS A 5 2.11 -8.31 8.31
N VAL A 6 3.37 -7.99 8.11
CA VAL A 6 3.75 -6.96 7.15
C VAL A 6 3.32 -7.36 5.76
N GLN A 7 3.53 -8.62 5.43
CA GLN A 7 3.15 -9.13 4.12
C GLN A 7 1.64 -9.03 3.92
N ALA A 8 0.87 -9.36 4.95
CA ALA A 8 -0.58 -9.30 4.84
C ALA A 8 -1.06 -7.88 4.61
N VAL A 9 -0.47 -6.92 5.31
CA VAL A 9 -0.83 -5.52 5.14
C VAL A 9 -0.47 -5.05 3.74
N GLU A 10 0.70 -5.42 3.28
CA GLU A 10 1.13 -5.06 1.93
C GLU A 10 0.19 -5.64 0.87
N ASN A 11 -0.16 -6.90 1.04
CA ASN A 11 -1.05 -7.56 0.10
C ASN A 11 -2.40 -6.86 0.07
N LYS A 12 -2.90 -6.50 1.23
CA LYS A 12 -4.17 -5.80 1.31
C LYS A 12 -4.09 -4.45 0.63
N PHE A 13 -2.99 -3.75 0.84
CA PHE A 13 -2.80 -2.43 0.23
C PHE A 13 -2.80 -2.55 -1.29
N ILE A 14 -2.08 -3.52 -1.82
CA ILE A 14 -2.02 -3.73 -3.26
C ILE A 14 -3.40 -4.10 -3.79
N ASP A 15 -4.11 -4.96 -3.07
CA ASP A 15 -5.46 -5.36 -3.47
C ASP A 15 -6.39 -4.15 -3.54
N LEU A 16 -6.32 -3.29 -2.54
CA LEU A 16 -7.12 -2.08 -2.53
C LEU A 16 -6.74 -1.17 -3.70
N GLU A 17 -5.45 -1.08 -3.95
CA GLU A 17 -4.96 -0.26 -5.05
C GLU A 17 -5.54 -0.71 -6.38
N GLN A 18 -5.57 -2.00 -6.59
CA GLN A 18 -6.14 -2.55 -7.81
C GLN A 18 -7.63 -2.29 -7.91
N ARG A 19 -8.32 -2.40 -6.81
CA ARG A 19 -9.76 -2.20 -6.80
C ARG A 19 -10.14 -0.76 -7.09
N ILE A 20 -9.44 0.18 -6.50
CA ILE A 20 -9.75 1.59 -6.73
C ILE A 20 -9.37 2.02 -8.14
N SER A 21 -8.58 1.22 -8.83
CA SER A 21 -8.27 1.47 -10.24
C SER A 21 -9.22 0.75 -11.19
N ASP A 22 -10.05 -0.13 -10.65
CA ASP A 22 -10.97 -0.91 -11.45
C ASP A 22 -12.15 -0.04 -11.89
N PRO A 23 -12.41 0.05 -13.20
CA PRO A 23 -13.54 0.85 -13.67
C PRO A 23 -14.88 0.41 -13.11
N SER A 24 -15.03 -0.89 -12.84
CA SER A 24 -16.25 -1.40 -12.23
C SER A 24 -16.46 -0.83 -10.85
N VAL A 25 -15.37 -0.72 -10.08
CA VAL A 25 -15.43 -0.16 -8.75
C VAL A 25 -15.63 1.34 -8.80
N ILE A 26 -14.96 1.99 -9.74
CA ILE A 26 -15.09 3.44 -9.90
C ILE A 26 -16.53 3.82 -10.22
N ALA A 27 -17.21 2.98 -10.98
CA ALA A 27 -18.61 3.20 -11.30
C ALA A 27 -19.49 3.15 -10.05
N ARG A 28 -19.04 2.43 -9.03
CA ARG A 28 -19.75 2.35 -7.76
C ARG A 28 -19.11 3.30 -6.77
N GLN A 29 -19.55 4.53 -6.76
CA GLN A 29 -18.92 5.56 -5.96
C GLN A 29 -18.87 5.22 -4.49
N ASP A 30 -19.91 4.61 -3.97
CA ASP A 30 -19.96 4.25 -2.55
C ASP A 30 -18.82 3.29 -2.20
N GLU A 31 -18.67 2.26 -2.99
CA GLU A 31 -17.61 1.28 -2.75
C GLU A 31 -16.24 1.89 -3.01
N TRP A 32 -16.15 2.66 -4.07
CA TRP A 32 -14.89 3.30 -4.41
C TRP A 32 -14.41 4.21 -3.28
N GLN A 33 -15.34 4.96 -2.70
CA GLN A 33 -14.99 5.85 -1.61
C GLN A 33 -14.50 5.08 -0.39
N LYS A 34 -15.16 3.98 -0.08
CA LYS A 34 -14.76 3.14 1.04
C LYS A 34 -13.36 2.58 0.83
N LEU A 35 -13.14 2.04 -0.36
CA LEU A 35 -11.84 1.45 -0.68
C LEU A 35 -10.75 2.50 -0.69
N THR A 36 -11.04 3.67 -1.22
CA THR A 36 -10.08 4.76 -1.24
C THR A 36 -9.72 5.20 0.17
N LYS A 37 -10.71 5.24 1.04
CA LYS A 37 -10.49 5.61 2.43
C LYS A 37 -9.58 4.60 3.12
N GLU A 38 -9.86 3.33 2.90
CA GLU A 38 -9.03 2.27 3.47
C GLU A 38 -7.62 2.34 2.92
N HIS A 39 -7.51 2.56 1.63
CA HIS A 39 -6.20 2.70 0.99
C HIS A 39 -5.42 3.85 1.61
N ALA A 40 -6.09 4.98 1.78
CA ALA A 40 -5.45 6.15 2.38
C ALA A 40 -5.04 5.88 3.83
N SER A 41 -5.84 5.10 4.53
CA SER A 41 -5.54 4.75 5.92
C SER A 41 -4.31 3.87 6.02
N LEU A 42 -4.12 3.00 5.04
CA LEU A 42 -2.97 2.10 5.04
C LEU A 42 -1.73 2.74 4.44
N ALA A 43 -1.92 3.79 3.67
CA ALA A 43 -0.79 4.43 2.99
C ALA A 43 0.35 4.80 3.92
N PRO A 44 0.10 5.48 5.04
CA PRO A 44 1.20 5.85 5.94
C PRO A 44 1.89 4.63 6.54
N ILE A 45 1.14 3.57 6.79
CA ILE A 45 1.72 2.36 7.33
C ILE A 45 2.65 1.73 6.29
N ILE A 46 2.19 1.65 5.07
CA ILE A 46 2.97 1.09 3.98
C ILE A 46 4.21 1.93 3.72
N GLU A 47 4.06 3.24 3.79
CA GLU A 47 5.20 4.14 3.60
C GLU A 47 6.27 3.90 4.65
N THR A 48 5.84 3.69 5.88
CA THR A 48 6.77 3.39 6.96
C THR A 48 7.53 2.10 6.69
N PHE A 49 6.80 1.08 6.25
CA PHE A 49 7.44 -0.19 5.93
C PHE A 49 8.43 -0.04 4.78
N ARG A 50 8.05 0.71 3.77
CA ARG A 50 8.93 0.94 2.63
C ARG A 50 10.18 1.70 3.03
N LYS A 51 10.03 2.62 3.96
CA LYS A 51 11.19 3.35 4.46
C LYS A 51 12.19 2.43 5.13
N TYR A 52 11.68 1.48 5.88
CA TYR A 52 12.56 0.50 6.52
C TYR A 52 13.31 -0.32 5.48
N LYS A 53 12.61 -0.72 4.44
CA LYS A 53 13.25 -1.47 3.37
C LYS A 53 14.22 -0.60 2.59
N ASP A 54 13.83 0.64 2.38
CA ASP A 54 14.63 1.57 1.59
C ASP A 54 15.93 1.91 2.27
N VAL A 55 15.95 1.89 3.57
CA VAL A 55 17.17 2.21 4.30
C VAL A 55 18.32 1.33 3.81
N SER A 56 18.05 0.05 3.62
CA SER A 56 19.07 -0.84 3.12
C SER A 56 19.41 -0.57 1.66
N ALA A 57 18.40 -0.29 0.87
CA ALA A 57 18.60 -0.05 -0.56
C ALA A 57 19.14 1.35 -0.83
N THR A 58 18.74 2.29 -0.01
CA THR A 58 19.17 3.67 -0.17
C THR A 58 20.67 3.81 -0.06
N ASP A 59 21.25 2.96 0.74
CA ASP A 59 22.70 2.96 0.92
C ASP A 59 23.42 2.89 -0.42
N ARG A 60 22.94 2.02 -1.27
CA ARG A 60 23.54 1.88 -2.59
C ARG A 60 23.31 3.08 -3.44
N LYS A 61 22.10 3.61 -3.39
CA LYS A 61 21.75 4.74 -4.23
C LYS A 61 22.47 5.99 -3.81
N SER A 62 22.68 6.15 -2.54
CA SER A 62 23.37 7.33 -2.07
C SER A 62 24.80 7.40 -2.59
N VAL A 63 25.36 6.27 -2.89
CA VAL A 63 26.72 6.24 -3.42
C VAL A 63 26.79 6.91 -4.77
N VAL A 64 25.72 6.82 -5.50
CA VAL A 64 25.64 7.47 -6.78
C VAL A 64 25.40 8.95 -6.62
#